data_d09f569e0699ad35e7cfc33720bdb524
#
_entry.id   d09f569e0699ad35e7cfc33720bdb524
#
_cell.length_a   1.000
_cell.length_b   1.000
_cell.length_c   1.000
_cell.angle_alpha   90.00
_cell.angle_beta   90.00
_cell.angle_gamma   90.00
#
_symmetry.space_group_name_H-M   'P 1'
#
loop_
_entity.id
_entity.type
_entity.pdbx_description
1 polymer ?
#
loop_
_entity_poly.entity_id
_entity_poly.type
_entity_poly.pdbx_seq_one_letter_code
_entity_poly.pdbx_strand_id
1 'polypeptide(L)'
;GYVPENFDRRFRGAVPARDALAWSLNIPAIRMLQQFGIPRFYNLLKKWGLTTLSRPPGGYGLTLVLGGAEATLYEVTGLYAGLAQLALGDAGKRTEVRLLPGEALRKSRMSDLGPAAAYLALEALTEVNRPDQEGYWKQFSSSKWVAWKTGTSFGLRDAWAVGVTPAYTVGIWAGNADGEGNPDLTGLSTAAPVLFDVLQALDTGGRITPPRLWLKEIRVCRDSGFLAGELCPAVTVSMPVESHFQQVCTQHQLAHLDPSRRYRVDSSCESPANMVHEAWFVLPPVQEYYYRRYHPEYRTLPPFRGDCRDAFQAEAGRQVMSLVYPDVKTAVYIPIDLDGTPGQVVFEAVHRRPGAAIYWHLDDRYLTATRHFHQVAARPGPGDHLLVLIDEDGHRLERRFHVLNRE
;
A
#
# COMPACT_ATOMS: atom_id res chain seq x y z
N GLY A 1 18.56 -7.28 4.16
CA GLY A 1 17.33 -7.66 3.46
C GLY A 1 16.77 -6.47 2.65
N TYR A 2 16.04 -6.75 1.60
CA TYR A 2 15.40 -5.71 0.80
C TYR A 2 14.38 -4.92 1.66
N VAL A 3 14.60 -3.63 1.82
CA VAL A 3 13.65 -2.73 2.46
C VAL A 3 12.85 -2.05 1.33
N PRO A 4 11.55 -2.34 1.21
CA PRO A 4 10.74 -1.76 0.16
C PRO A 4 10.51 -0.26 0.39
N GLU A 5 10.72 0.53 -0.65
CA GLU A 5 10.44 1.96 -0.68
C GLU A 5 9.44 2.30 -1.78
N ASN A 6 8.67 3.37 -1.59
CA ASN A 6 7.92 3.98 -2.69
C ASN A 6 8.90 4.72 -3.61
N PHE A 7 8.50 4.95 -4.86
CA PHE A 7 9.35 5.62 -5.84
C PHE A 7 9.79 7.02 -5.39
N ASP A 8 8.92 7.74 -4.70
CA ASP A 8 9.17 9.05 -4.11
C ASP A 8 9.86 9.02 -2.73
N ARG A 9 10.20 7.81 -2.24
CA ARG A 9 10.78 7.55 -0.90
C ARG A 9 9.97 8.10 0.26
N ARG A 10 8.66 8.34 0.07
CA ARG A 10 7.76 8.89 1.09
C ARG A 10 6.81 7.84 1.63
N PHE A 11 6.53 7.94 2.92
CA PHE A 11 5.53 7.13 3.62
C PHE A 11 4.30 7.99 3.90
N ARG A 12 3.11 7.44 3.65
CA ARG A 12 1.84 8.17 3.80
C ARG A 12 0.97 7.70 4.97
N GLY A 13 1.42 6.68 5.70
CA GLY A 13 0.68 6.10 6.82
C GLY A 13 -0.44 5.18 6.36
N ALA A 14 -1.66 5.67 6.33
CA ALA A 14 -2.83 4.96 5.79
C ALA A 14 -3.22 5.55 4.44
N VAL A 15 -3.52 4.68 3.47
CA VAL A 15 -3.93 5.07 2.11
C VAL A 15 -5.04 4.14 1.65
N PRO A 16 -6.12 4.62 1.02
CA PRO A 16 -7.10 3.77 0.37
C PRO A 16 -6.46 2.88 -0.69
N ALA A 17 -6.90 1.62 -0.80
CA ALA A 17 -6.32 0.66 -1.74
C ALA A 17 -6.41 1.15 -3.20
N ARG A 18 -7.50 1.84 -3.54
CA ARG A 18 -7.70 2.48 -4.84
C ARG A 18 -6.61 3.50 -5.15
N ASP A 19 -6.34 4.39 -4.21
CA ASP A 19 -5.34 5.45 -4.36
C ASP A 19 -3.92 4.86 -4.38
N ALA A 20 -3.67 3.84 -3.56
CA ALA A 20 -2.39 3.12 -3.58
C ALA A 20 -2.08 2.51 -4.95
N LEU A 21 -3.10 1.95 -5.62
CA LEU A 21 -2.97 1.43 -6.98
C LEU A 21 -2.79 2.56 -8.01
N ALA A 22 -3.63 3.59 -7.95
CA ALA A 22 -3.56 4.74 -8.85
C ALA A 22 -2.23 5.49 -8.76
N TRP A 23 -1.69 5.64 -7.56
CA TRP A 23 -0.40 6.31 -7.32
C TRP A 23 0.81 5.38 -7.45
N SER A 24 0.62 4.13 -7.84
CA SER A 24 1.71 3.14 -7.99
C SER A 24 2.57 3.00 -6.72
N LEU A 25 1.95 2.96 -5.55
CA LEU A 25 2.69 2.82 -4.30
C LEU A 25 3.23 1.39 -4.15
N ASN A 26 4.54 1.27 -4.04
CA ASN A 26 5.22 -0.02 -3.97
C ASN A 26 4.93 -0.77 -2.65
N ILE A 27 4.97 -0.06 -1.52
CA ILE A 27 4.80 -0.67 -0.19
C ILE A 27 3.43 -1.35 -0.03
N PRO A 28 2.28 -0.72 -0.39
CA PRO A 28 0.99 -1.40 -0.35
C PRO A 28 0.93 -2.63 -1.26
N ALA A 29 1.49 -2.56 -2.47
CA ALA A 29 1.53 -3.68 -3.40
C ALA A 29 2.32 -4.87 -2.83
N ILE A 30 3.49 -4.60 -2.22
CA ILE A 30 4.30 -5.62 -1.55
C ILE A 30 3.54 -6.25 -0.38
N ARG A 31 2.90 -5.46 0.47
CA ARG A 31 2.09 -5.97 1.60
C ARG A 31 0.94 -6.86 1.13
N MET A 32 0.27 -6.48 0.06
CA MET A 32 -0.75 -7.32 -0.57
C MET A 32 -0.16 -8.64 -1.06
N LEU A 33 0.98 -8.62 -1.75
CA LEU A 33 1.65 -9.84 -2.20
C LEU A 33 2.09 -10.74 -1.04
N GLN A 34 2.60 -10.17 0.06
CA GLN A 34 2.94 -10.91 1.26
C GLN A 34 1.75 -11.65 1.87
N GLN A 35 0.58 -11.00 1.91
CA GLN A 35 -0.67 -11.59 2.42
C GLN A 35 -1.25 -12.64 1.45
N PHE A 36 -1.20 -12.34 0.16
CA PHE A 36 -1.73 -13.23 -0.88
C PHE A 36 -0.86 -14.48 -1.09
N GLY A 37 0.45 -14.33 -0.93
CA GLY A 37 1.46 -15.37 -1.10
C GLY A 37 2.10 -15.36 -2.50
N ILE A 38 3.44 -15.27 -2.52
CA ILE A 38 4.24 -15.23 -3.75
C ILE A 38 3.98 -16.45 -4.65
N PRO A 39 4.00 -17.72 -4.15
CA PRO A 39 3.72 -18.89 -5.00
C PRO A 39 2.32 -18.87 -5.61
N ARG A 40 1.33 -18.41 -4.86
CA ARG A 40 -0.06 -18.32 -5.36
C ARG A 40 -0.17 -17.30 -6.49
N PHE A 41 0.42 -16.13 -6.32
CA PHE A 41 0.41 -15.08 -7.35
C PHE A 41 1.17 -15.50 -8.60
N TYR A 42 2.35 -16.09 -8.43
CA TYR A 42 3.14 -16.65 -9.53
C TYR A 42 2.35 -17.66 -10.37
N ASN A 43 1.69 -18.62 -9.71
CA ASN A 43 0.89 -19.64 -10.40
C ASN A 43 -0.31 -19.04 -11.14
N LEU A 44 -0.94 -17.99 -10.58
CA LEU A 44 -2.01 -17.27 -11.27
C LEU A 44 -1.50 -16.56 -12.52
N LEU A 45 -0.37 -15.87 -12.46
CA LEU A 45 0.22 -15.20 -13.63
C LEU A 45 0.50 -16.21 -14.76
N LYS A 46 1.08 -17.37 -14.43
CA LYS A 46 1.29 -18.45 -15.41
C LYS A 46 -0.03 -18.97 -15.98
N LYS A 47 -1.02 -19.22 -15.13
CA LYS A 47 -2.36 -19.68 -15.54
C LYS A 47 -3.03 -18.65 -16.47
N TRP A 48 -2.84 -17.38 -16.22
CA TRP A 48 -3.40 -16.27 -17.01
C TRP A 48 -2.63 -15.98 -18.29
N GLY A 49 -1.50 -16.66 -18.53
CA GLY A 49 -0.81 -16.63 -19.81
C GLY A 49 0.54 -15.94 -19.82
N LEU A 50 1.13 -15.59 -18.67
CA LEU A 50 2.49 -15.10 -18.59
C LEU A 50 3.46 -16.28 -18.73
N THR A 51 4.04 -16.45 -19.93
CA THR A 51 4.90 -17.60 -20.26
C THR A 51 6.36 -17.36 -19.99
N THR A 52 6.75 -16.11 -19.82
CA THR A 52 8.13 -15.64 -19.63
C THR A 52 8.70 -15.88 -18.23
N LEU A 53 7.87 -16.31 -17.27
CA LEU A 53 8.31 -16.62 -15.91
C LEU A 53 9.22 -17.88 -15.88
N SER A 54 10.53 -17.69 -15.99
CA SER A 54 11.55 -18.76 -16.12
C SER A 54 12.11 -19.24 -14.79
N ARG A 55 12.11 -18.38 -13.76
CA ARG A 55 12.63 -18.67 -12.43
C ARG A 55 11.53 -19.23 -11.51
N PRO A 56 11.87 -20.00 -10.45
CA PRO A 56 10.89 -20.41 -9.44
C PRO A 56 10.38 -19.19 -8.63
N PRO A 57 9.21 -19.30 -7.96
CA PRO A 57 8.60 -18.19 -7.21
C PRO A 57 9.54 -17.49 -6.22
N GLY A 58 10.38 -18.27 -5.51
CA GLY A 58 11.36 -17.74 -4.56
C GLY A 58 12.47 -16.90 -5.23
N GLY A 59 12.78 -17.18 -6.51
CA GLY A 59 13.77 -16.42 -7.28
C GLY A 59 13.30 -15.01 -7.68
N TYR A 60 11.99 -14.77 -7.71
CA TYR A 60 11.42 -13.45 -7.91
C TYR A 60 11.18 -12.71 -6.59
N GLY A 61 10.81 -13.44 -5.55
CA GLY A 61 10.50 -12.85 -4.26
C GLY A 61 9.41 -11.78 -4.33
N LEU A 62 9.54 -10.74 -3.51
CA LEU A 62 8.59 -9.63 -3.45
C LEU A 62 8.65 -8.70 -4.68
N THR A 63 9.75 -8.74 -5.44
CA THR A 63 9.89 -7.93 -6.65
C THR A 63 8.93 -8.35 -7.77
N LEU A 64 8.34 -9.55 -7.67
CA LEU A 64 7.36 -10.06 -8.63
C LEU A 64 6.19 -9.07 -8.87
N VAL A 65 5.74 -8.35 -7.84
CA VAL A 65 4.64 -7.38 -7.95
C VAL A 65 5.10 -5.98 -8.38
N LEU A 66 6.42 -5.76 -8.38
CA LEU A 66 7.02 -4.45 -8.73
C LEU A 66 7.65 -4.43 -10.13
N GLY A 67 7.47 -5.47 -10.92
CA GLY A 67 8.08 -5.56 -12.26
C GLY A 67 9.43 -6.29 -12.28
N GLY A 68 9.76 -7.09 -11.24
CA GLY A 68 10.94 -7.95 -11.23
C GLY A 68 10.79 -9.24 -12.06
N ALA A 69 9.68 -9.37 -12.80
CA ALA A 69 9.42 -10.47 -13.71
C ALA A 69 9.49 -9.99 -15.16
N GLU A 70 10.08 -10.81 -15.99
CA GLU A 70 10.13 -10.62 -17.44
C GLU A 70 8.74 -10.87 -18.04
N ALA A 71 8.30 -10.00 -18.97
CA ALA A 71 7.03 -10.16 -19.66
C ALA A 71 7.13 -9.60 -21.08
N THR A 72 6.39 -10.16 -22.02
CA THR A 72 6.24 -9.55 -23.34
C THR A 72 5.12 -8.50 -23.34
N LEU A 73 5.24 -7.49 -24.20
CA LEU A 73 4.20 -6.48 -24.39
C LEU A 73 2.85 -7.14 -24.73
N TYR A 74 2.90 -8.16 -25.58
CA TYR A 74 1.73 -8.93 -26.00
C TYR A 74 1.02 -9.59 -24.79
N GLU A 75 1.75 -10.28 -23.93
CA GLU A 75 1.19 -10.98 -22.75
C GLU A 75 0.57 -10.00 -21.75
N VAL A 76 1.29 -8.92 -21.43
CA VAL A 76 0.77 -7.89 -20.50
C VAL A 76 -0.49 -7.23 -21.06
N THR A 77 -0.46 -6.83 -22.33
CA THR A 77 -1.64 -6.23 -22.98
C THR A 77 -2.80 -7.20 -23.02
N GLY A 78 -2.53 -8.49 -23.26
CA GLY A 78 -3.53 -9.57 -23.22
C GLY A 78 -4.15 -9.77 -21.83
N LEU A 79 -3.38 -9.64 -20.75
CA LEU A 79 -3.91 -9.69 -19.38
C LEU A 79 -4.89 -8.54 -19.10
N TYR A 80 -4.55 -7.31 -19.52
CA TYR A 80 -5.45 -6.16 -19.37
C TYR A 80 -6.71 -6.28 -20.26
N ALA A 81 -6.57 -6.83 -21.46
CA ALA A 81 -7.73 -7.14 -22.30
C ALA A 81 -8.64 -8.19 -21.65
N GLY A 82 -8.07 -9.18 -20.98
CA GLY A 82 -8.83 -10.15 -20.17
C GLY A 82 -9.59 -9.49 -19.02
N LEU A 83 -8.99 -8.52 -18.30
CA LEU A 83 -9.68 -7.74 -17.29
C LEU A 83 -10.87 -6.96 -17.88
N ALA A 84 -10.66 -6.32 -19.04
CA ALA A 84 -11.73 -5.58 -19.73
C ALA A 84 -12.91 -6.46 -20.07
N GLN A 85 -12.67 -7.63 -20.64
CA GLN A 85 -13.73 -8.60 -21.02
C GLN A 85 -14.50 -9.12 -19.80
N LEU A 86 -13.81 -9.44 -18.71
CA LEU A 86 -14.45 -9.82 -17.45
C LEU A 86 -15.34 -8.69 -16.94
N ALA A 87 -14.85 -7.45 -16.92
CA ALA A 87 -15.58 -6.28 -16.45
C ALA A 87 -16.83 -5.97 -17.32
N LEU A 88 -16.76 -6.27 -18.62
CA LEU A 88 -17.89 -6.15 -19.56
C LEU A 88 -18.93 -7.27 -19.41
N GLY A 89 -18.69 -8.26 -18.52
CA GLY A 89 -19.60 -9.39 -18.32
C GLY A 89 -19.44 -10.50 -19.34
N ASP A 90 -18.43 -10.45 -20.20
CA ASP A 90 -18.10 -11.47 -21.19
C ASP A 90 -17.32 -12.66 -20.58
N ALA A 91 -17.64 -13.00 -19.33
CA ALA A 91 -17.05 -14.13 -18.61
C ALA A 91 -17.27 -15.44 -19.38
N GLY A 92 -16.26 -15.87 -20.10
CA GLY A 92 -16.31 -17.09 -20.93
C GLY A 92 -16.03 -16.86 -22.41
N LYS A 93 -16.13 -15.67 -22.92
CA LYS A 93 -15.57 -15.35 -24.23
C LYS A 93 -14.05 -15.24 -24.10
N ARG A 94 -13.36 -15.94 -24.97
CA ARG A 94 -11.88 -15.94 -25.01
C ARG A 94 -11.41 -14.68 -25.70
N THR A 95 -10.49 -13.95 -25.09
CA THR A 95 -9.68 -12.98 -25.83
C THR A 95 -8.67 -13.77 -26.65
N GLU A 96 -9.06 -14.09 -27.87
CA GLU A 96 -8.18 -14.75 -28.81
C GLU A 96 -7.48 -13.65 -29.60
N VAL A 97 -6.28 -13.26 -29.13
CA VAL A 97 -5.47 -12.33 -29.93
C VAL A 97 -4.80 -13.13 -31.02
N ARG A 98 -5.09 -12.79 -32.26
CA ARG A 98 -4.47 -13.36 -33.45
C ARG A 98 -3.52 -12.32 -34.04
N LEU A 99 -2.27 -12.68 -34.22
CA LEU A 99 -1.32 -11.88 -34.95
C LEU A 99 -1.48 -12.11 -36.47
N LEU A 100 -1.74 -13.38 -36.84
CA LEU A 100 -1.94 -13.77 -38.24
C LEU A 100 -3.18 -14.65 -38.39
N PRO A 101 -3.86 -14.59 -39.54
CA PRO A 101 -4.91 -15.54 -39.87
C PRO A 101 -4.39 -17.00 -39.83
N GLY A 102 -5.03 -17.86 -39.06
CA GLY A 102 -4.66 -19.29 -38.95
C GLY A 102 -3.74 -19.63 -37.76
N GLU A 103 -3.27 -18.68 -36.98
CA GLU A 103 -2.53 -18.98 -35.74
C GLU A 103 -3.37 -19.75 -34.73
N ALA A 104 -2.73 -20.73 -34.08
CA ALA A 104 -3.33 -21.47 -32.96
C ALA A 104 -3.56 -20.54 -31.78
N LEU A 105 -4.77 -20.56 -31.25
CA LEU A 105 -5.23 -19.70 -30.19
C LEU A 105 -4.60 -20.08 -28.84
N ARG A 106 -3.88 -19.15 -28.22
CA ARG A 106 -3.42 -19.31 -26.82
C ARG A 106 -4.57 -19.00 -25.89
N LYS A 107 -5.01 -20.03 -25.15
CA LYS A 107 -6.11 -19.93 -24.19
C LYS A 107 -5.64 -19.32 -22.89
N SER A 108 -5.89 -18.04 -22.68
CA SER A 108 -5.81 -17.46 -21.34
C SER A 108 -7.16 -17.58 -20.63
N ARG A 109 -7.19 -18.10 -19.41
CA ARG A 109 -8.42 -18.19 -18.60
C ARG A 109 -8.18 -17.48 -17.28
N MET A 110 -8.71 -16.28 -17.13
CA MET A 110 -8.77 -15.56 -15.84
C MET A 110 -10.01 -16.02 -15.02
N SER A 111 -10.28 -17.32 -15.01
CA SER A 111 -11.49 -17.91 -14.36
C SER A 111 -11.52 -17.72 -12.83
N ASP A 112 -10.40 -17.32 -12.23
CA ASP A 112 -10.31 -17.11 -10.78
C ASP A 112 -10.65 -15.67 -10.36
N LEU A 113 -10.96 -14.81 -11.34
CA LEU A 113 -11.33 -13.42 -11.11
C LEU A 113 -12.76 -13.18 -11.59
N GLY A 114 -13.62 -12.66 -10.71
CA GLY A 114 -15.00 -12.33 -11.06
C GLY A 114 -15.13 -10.98 -11.79
N PRO A 115 -16.24 -10.76 -12.52
CA PRO A 115 -16.52 -9.53 -13.26
C PRO A 115 -16.45 -8.26 -12.39
N ALA A 116 -16.98 -8.33 -11.17
CA ALA A 116 -16.96 -7.22 -10.24
C ALA A 116 -15.55 -6.83 -9.78
N ALA A 117 -14.68 -7.81 -9.51
CA ALA A 117 -13.31 -7.55 -9.11
C ALA A 117 -12.50 -6.93 -10.26
N ALA A 118 -12.68 -7.42 -11.48
CA ALA A 118 -12.07 -6.85 -12.67
C ALA A 118 -12.55 -5.40 -12.92
N TYR A 119 -13.86 -5.16 -12.79
CA TYR A 119 -14.43 -3.81 -12.91
C TYR A 119 -13.84 -2.84 -11.88
N LEU A 120 -13.83 -3.20 -10.59
CA LEU A 120 -13.32 -2.33 -9.53
C LEU A 120 -11.82 -2.04 -9.67
N ALA A 121 -11.03 -3.01 -10.16
CA ALA A 121 -9.63 -2.78 -10.46
C ALA A 121 -9.44 -1.77 -11.62
N LEU A 122 -10.21 -1.91 -12.69
CA LEU A 122 -10.18 -0.96 -13.81
C LEU A 122 -10.73 0.41 -13.41
N GLU A 123 -11.80 0.47 -12.60
CA GLU A 123 -12.34 1.73 -12.08
C GLU A 123 -11.29 2.49 -11.26
N ALA A 124 -10.54 1.80 -10.38
CA ALA A 124 -9.44 2.41 -9.64
C ALA A 124 -8.35 2.98 -10.55
N LEU A 125 -8.14 2.39 -11.72
CA LEU A 125 -7.16 2.84 -12.71
C LEU A 125 -7.65 4.01 -13.57
N THR A 126 -8.93 4.41 -13.50
CA THR A 126 -9.42 5.62 -14.18
C THR A 126 -9.03 6.90 -13.44
N GLU A 127 -8.69 6.81 -12.16
CA GLU A 127 -8.39 7.94 -11.28
C GLU A 127 -6.88 8.19 -11.13
N VAL A 128 -6.09 7.98 -12.15
CA VAL A 128 -4.64 8.18 -12.11
C VAL A 128 -4.33 9.69 -12.05
N ASN A 129 -4.57 10.30 -10.88
CA ASN A 129 -4.06 11.61 -10.51
C ASN A 129 -2.88 11.41 -9.56
N ARG A 130 -1.66 11.61 -10.03
CA ARG A 130 -0.48 11.64 -9.18
C ARG A 130 -0.36 13.02 -8.55
N PRO A 131 -0.31 13.17 -7.22
CA PRO A 131 -0.28 14.47 -6.54
C PRO A 131 0.87 15.39 -6.98
N ASP A 132 1.99 14.82 -7.40
CA ASP A 132 3.23 15.54 -7.73
C ASP A 132 3.41 15.79 -9.24
N GLN A 133 2.41 15.48 -10.08
CA GLN A 133 2.52 15.58 -11.55
C GLN A 133 1.31 16.32 -12.15
N GLU A 134 1.03 17.49 -11.63
CA GLU A 134 -0.01 18.37 -12.13
C GLU A 134 0.40 18.99 -13.47
N GLY A 135 -0.21 18.64 -14.53
CA GLY A 135 -0.11 19.49 -15.70
C GLY A 135 -0.52 18.85 -17.03
N TYR A 136 -0.02 17.69 -17.35
CA TYR A 136 -0.24 17.15 -18.69
C TYR A 136 -1.49 16.27 -18.83
N TRP A 137 -1.88 15.55 -17.78
CA TRP A 137 -2.87 14.47 -17.86
C TRP A 137 -4.31 14.93 -17.75
N LYS A 138 -4.58 16.06 -17.09
CA LYS A 138 -5.93 16.66 -17.03
C LYS A 138 -6.43 17.11 -18.40
N GLN A 139 -5.53 17.40 -19.32
CA GLN A 139 -5.91 17.80 -20.68
C GLN A 139 -6.28 16.61 -21.57
N PHE A 140 -5.70 15.41 -21.33
CA PHE A 140 -5.97 14.21 -22.11
C PHE A 140 -7.14 13.37 -21.61
N SER A 141 -7.41 13.37 -20.30
CA SER A 141 -8.46 12.53 -19.69
C SER A 141 -9.85 13.17 -19.70
N SER A 142 -10.00 14.43 -20.11
CA SER A 142 -11.24 15.18 -19.89
C SER A 142 -12.45 14.75 -20.71
N SER A 143 -12.28 13.92 -21.75
CA SER A 143 -13.38 13.51 -22.62
C SER A 143 -13.61 12.01 -22.78
N LYS A 144 -12.62 11.15 -22.49
CA LYS A 144 -12.71 9.71 -22.73
C LYS A 144 -12.45 8.91 -21.45
N TRP A 145 -13.28 7.91 -21.17
CA TRP A 145 -13.05 6.96 -20.08
C TRP A 145 -11.91 6.01 -20.46
N VAL A 146 -10.82 6.04 -19.72
CA VAL A 146 -9.66 5.17 -19.89
C VAL A 146 -9.16 4.72 -18.53
N ALA A 147 -9.11 3.40 -18.31
CA ALA A 147 -8.37 2.82 -17.20
C ALA A 147 -6.93 2.56 -17.65
N TRP A 148 -5.95 3.14 -16.97
CA TRP A 148 -4.57 3.04 -17.45
C TRP A 148 -3.56 2.88 -16.32
N LYS A 149 -2.40 2.28 -16.65
CA LYS A 149 -1.31 2.08 -15.70
C LYS A 149 0.03 2.20 -16.38
N THR A 150 0.96 2.84 -15.71
CA THR A 150 2.37 2.90 -16.13
C THR A 150 3.22 1.92 -15.34
N GLY A 151 4.32 1.50 -15.92
CA GLY A 151 5.40 0.76 -15.29
C GLY A 151 6.76 1.34 -15.71
N THR A 152 7.71 1.27 -14.80
CA THR A 152 9.12 1.62 -15.08
C THR A 152 9.98 0.55 -14.41
N SER A 153 10.82 -0.12 -15.18
CA SER A 153 11.70 -1.16 -14.63
C SER A 153 12.84 -0.58 -13.81
N PHE A 154 13.43 -1.42 -12.97
CA PHE A 154 14.62 -1.04 -12.21
C PHE A 154 15.78 -0.68 -13.15
N GLY A 155 16.44 0.43 -12.87
CA GLY A 155 17.51 0.97 -13.72
C GLY A 155 17.02 1.72 -14.94
N LEU A 156 15.72 2.07 -15.03
CA LEU A 156 15.13 2.89 -16.09
C LEU A 156 15.39 2.30 -17.50
N ARG A 157 15.22 0.96 -17.62
CA ARG A 157 15.49 0.21 -18.86
C ARG A 157 14.24 0.07 -19.72
N ASP A 158 13.07 0.02 -19.07
CA ASP A 158 11.79 -0.23 -19.71
C ASP A 158 10.75 0.76 -19.23
N ALA A 159 10.11 1.44 -20.16
CA ALA A 159 8.97 2.30 -19.93
C ALA A 159 7.71 1.63 -20.49
N TRP A 160 6.70 1.44 -19.65
CA TRP A 160 5.46 0.77 -19.97
C TRP A 160 4.26 1.68 -19.75
N ALA A 161 3.28 1.57 -20.61
CA ALA A 161 1.94 2.12 -20.38
C ALA A 161 0.90 1.17 -21.00
N VAL A 162 -0.15 0.85 -20.26
CA VAL A 162 -1.29 0.08 -20.77
C VAL A 162 -2.56 0.86 -20.48
N GLY A 163 -3.40 1.02 -21.48
CA GLY A 163 -4.70 1.67 -21.40
C GLY A 163 -5.82 0.73 -21.85
N VAL A 164 -6.91 0.76 -21.11
CA VAL A 164 -8.12 -0.04 -21.33
C VAL A 164 -9.30 0.86 -21.54
N THR A 165 -10.05 0.63 -22.60
CA THR A 165 -11.34 1.25 -22.90
C THR A 165 -12.36 0.12 -23.15
N PRO A 166 -13.67 0.42 -23.28
CA PRO A 166 -14.64 -0.62 -23.69
C PRO A 166 -14.33 -1.30 -25.01
N ALA A 167 -13.72 -0.59 -25.97
CA ALA A 167 -13.48 -1.12 -27.31
C ALA A 167 -12.05 -1.62 -27.53
N TYR A 168 -11.06 -1.05 -26.83
CA TYR A 168 -9.65 -1.32 -27.08
C TYR A 168 -8.85 -1.49 -25.79
N THR A 169 -7.83 -2.34 -25.87
CA THR A 169 -6.72 -2.37 -24.92
C THR A 169 -5.43 -2.08 -25.70
N VAL A 170 -4.73 -1.04 -25.31
CA VAL A 170 -3.50 -0.56 -25.96
C VAL A 170 -2.35 -0.70 -24.98
N GLY A 171 -1.29 -1.39 -25.39
CA GLY A 171 -0.05 -1.49 -24.65
C GLY A 171 1.08 -0.79 -25.38
N ILE A 172 1.86 -0.01 -24.66
CA ILE A 172 3.06 0.69 -25.16
C ILE A 172 4.25 0.23 -24.34
N TRP A 173 5.32 -0.08 -25.02
CA TRP A 173 6.65 -0.30 -24.44
C TRP A 173 7.67 0.55 -25.19
N ALA A 174 8.56 1.18 -24.44
CA ALA A 174 9.73 1.86 -24.97
C ALA A 174 10.94 1.47 -24.14
N GLY A 175 12.06 1.22 -24.82
CA GLY A 175 13.31 0.79 -24.19
C GLY A 175 14.38 0.51 -25.24
N ASN A 176 15.59 0.19 -24.78
CA ASN A 176 16.68 -0.20 -25.63
C ASN A 176 16.74 -1.74 -25.78
N ALA A 177 17.02 -2.22 -26.98
CA ALA A 177 17.06 -3.66 -27.25
C ALA A 177 18.20 -4.37 -26.51
N ASP A 178 19.26 -3.66 -26.17
CA ASP A 178 20.40 -4.13 -25.39
C ASP A 178 20.17 -4.05 -23.85
N GLY A 179 19.04 -3.42 -23.43
CA GLY A 179 18.69 -3.22 -22.02
C GLY A 179 19.48 -2.10 -21.34
N GLU A 180 20.08 -1.18 -22.10
CA GLU A 180 20.71 0.00 -21.53
C GLU A 180 19.65 0.92 -20.92
N GLY A 181 19.90 1.39 -19.67
CA GLY A 181 19.00 2.32 -18.97
C GLY A 181 19.20 3.76 -19.44
N ASN A 182 18.10 4.53 -19.43
CA ASN A 182 18.12 5.96 -19.74
C ASN A 182 17.37 6.72 -18.63
N PRO A 183 17.97 7.75 -17.98
CA PRO A 183 17.34 8.52 -16.92
C PRO A 183 15.97 9.10 -17.25
N ASP A 184 15.72 9.43 -18.54
CA ASP A 184 14.46 10.00 -19.00
C ASP A 184 13.41 8.94 -19.36
N LEU A 185 13.80 7.65 -19.38
CA LEU A 185 12.93 6.55 -19.78
C LEU A 185 12.01 6.10 -18.64
N THR A 186 10.89 6.78 -18.48
CA THR A 186 9.86 6.36 -17.51
C THR A 186 8.54 6.06 -18.21
N GLY A 187 7.74 5.17 -17.62
CA GLY A 187 6.41 4.87 -18.14
C GLY A 187 5.54 6.11 -18.29
N LEU A 188 5.71 7.11 -17.42
CA LEU A 188 4.91 8.32 -17.45
C LEU A 188 5.38 9.33 -18.48
N SER A 189 6.69 9.59 -18.57
CA SER A 189 7.23 10.61 -19.49
C SER A 189 7.35 10.12 -20.94
N THR A 190 7.51 8.80 -21.15
CA THR A 190 7.81 8.23 -22.46
C THR A 190 6.65 7.42 -23.04
N ALA A 191 6.18 6.39 -22.30
CA ALA A 191 5.18 5.47 -22.85
C ALA A 191 3.74 6.02 -22.78
N ALA A 192 3.40 6.78 -21.74
CA ALA A 192 2.03 7.27 -21.56
C ALA A 192 1.63 8.33 -22.61
N PRO A 193 2.47 9.29 -23.05
CA PRO A 193 2.11 10.20 -24.14
C PRO A 193 1.70 9.44 -25.41
N VAL A 194 2.50 8.45 -25.81
CA VAL A 194 2.21 7.62 -26.99
C VAL A 194 0.92 6.83 -26.84
N LEU A 195 0.66 6.29 -25.62
CA LEU A 195 -0.61 5.62 -25.33
C LEU A 195 -1.81 6.53 -25.57
N PHE A 196 -1.77 7.76 -25.09
CA PHE A 196 -2.88 8.70 -25.23
C PHE A 196 -3.03 9.22 -26.67
N ASP A 197 -1.94 9.41 -27.42
CA ASP A 197 -2.00 9.76 -28.85
C ASP A 197 -2.71 8.66 -29.64
N VAL A 198 -2.39 7.39 -29.38
CA VAL A 198 -3.08 6.25 -30.02
C VAL A 198 -4.56 6.22 -29.62
N LEU A 199 -4.89 6.37 -28.34
CA LEU A 199 -6.27 6.33 -27.86
C LEU A 199 -7.10 7.54 -28.35
N GLN A 200 -6.46 8.66 -28.62
CA GLN A 200 -7.14 9.82 -29.21
C GLN A 200 -7.62 9.57 -30.63
N ALA A 201 -6.85 8.82 -31.40
CA ALA A 201 -7.18 8.46 -32.79
C ALA A 201 -8.25 7.35 -32.89
N LEU A 202 -8.60 6.68 -31.78
CA LEU A 202 -9.54 5.57 -31.76
C LEU A 202 -10.91 5.99 -31.22
N ASP A 203 -11.99 5.33 -31.72
CA ASP A 203 -13.31 5.38 -31.07
C ASP A 203 -13.31 4.43 -29.87
N THR A 204 -13.22 4.98 -28.66
CA THR A 204 -13.01 4.22 -27.44
C THR A 204 -14.28 3.54 -26.88
N GLY A 205 -15.44 3.72 -27.51
CA GLY A 205 -16.68 2.98 -27.17
C GLY A 205 -17.37 3.38 -25.85
N GLY A 206 -17.10 4.58 -25.34
CA GLY A 206 -17.77 5.11 -24.15
C GLY A 206 -17.14 4.64 -22.81
N ARG A 207 -17.95 4.07 -21.90
CA ARG A 207 -17.54 3.69 -20.52
C ARG A 207 -17.91 2.25 -20.21
N ILE A 208 -17.07 1.52 -19.50
CA ILE A 208 -17.43 0.24 -18.89
C ILE A 208 -18.43 0.51 -17.75
N THR A 209 -19.58 -0.15 -17.82
CA THR A 209 -20.63 -0.01 -16.80
C THR A 209 -20.44 -1.02 -15.66
N PRO A 210 -20.79 -0.67 -14.41
CA PRO A 210 -20.71 -1.59 -13.28
C PRO A 210 -21.51 -2.87 -13.54
N PRO A 211 -20.94 -4.06 -13.32
CA PRO A 211 -21.63 -5.35 -13.47
C PRO A 211 -22.55 -5.61 -12.25
N ARG A 212 -23.70 -4.96 -12.20
CA ARG A 212 -24.59 -4.89 -11.03
C ARG A 212 -24.99 -6.24 -10.45
N LEU A 213 -25.11 -7.29 -11.27
CA LEU A 213 -25.44 -8.65 -10.81
C LEU A 213 -24.33 -9.29 -9.96
N TRP A 214 -23.11 -8.78 -10.06
CA TRP A 214 -21.92 -9.28 -9.37
C TRP A 214 -21.45 -8.36 -8.25
N LEU A 215 -22.20 -7.28 -8.00
CA LEU A 215 -21.90 -6.30 -6.95
C LEU A 215 -22.98 -6.34 -5.87
N LYS A 216 -22.57 -6.24 -4.63
CA LYS A 216 -23.43 -5.96 -3.47
C LYS A 216 -22.98 -4.69 -2.78
N GLU A 217 -23.90 -4.03 -2.13
CA GLU A 217 -23.61 -2.85 -1.33
C GLU A 217 -23.30 -3.25 0.11
N ILE A 218 -22.26 -2.63 0.68
CA ILE A 218 -21.90 -2.77 2.08
C ILE A 218 -21.65 -1.41 2.70
N ARG A 219 -21.85 -1.33 4.02
CA ARG A 219 -21.54 -0.12 4.80
C ARG A 219 -20.12 -0.23 5.36
N VAL A 220 -19.26 0.69 4.95
CA VAL A 220 -17.89 0.79 5.44
C VAL A 220 -17.67 2.10 6.19
N CYS A 221 -16.70 2.09 7.09
CA CYS A 221 -16.20 3.30 7.70
C CYS A 221 -15.52 4.17 6.64
N ARG A 222 -15.94 5.42 6.50
CA ARG A 222 -15.38 6.36 5.52
C ARG A 222 -13.88 6.54 5.67
N ASP A 223 -13.37 6.57 6.92
CA ASP A 223 -11.99 6.95 7.21
C ASP A 223 -11.02 5.76 7.16
N SER A 224 -11.48 4.54 7.51
CA SER A 224 -10.64 3.34 7.52
C SER A 224 -10.88 2.38 6.37
N GLY A 225 -12.02 2.45 5.70
CA GLY A 225 -12.43 1.50 4.66
C GLY A 225 -12.87 0.12 5.17
N PHE A 226 -12.78 -0.17 6.49
CA PHE A 226 -13.30 -1.39 7.09
C PHE A 226 -14.82 -1.35 7.26
N LEU A 227 -15.46 -2.49 7.57
CA LEU A 227 -16.89 -2.49 7.89
C LEU A 227 -17.18 -1.46 8.99
N ALA A 228 -18.25 -0.69 8.81
CA ALA A 228 -18.59 0.35 9.77
C ALA A 228 -19.05 -0.25 11.10
N GLY A 229 -18.40 0.16 12.19
CA GLY A 229 -18.88 -0.03 13.55
C GLY A 229 -19.86 1.10 13.96
N GLU A 230 -20.39 1.03 15.16
CA GLU A 230 -21.38 2.00 15.68
C GLU A 230 -20.84 3.44 15.75
N LEU A 231 -19.55 3.60 16.01
CA LEU A 231 -18.89 4.91 16.12
C LEU A 231 -18.39 5.47 14.78
N CYS A 232 -18.59 4.75 13.67
CA CYS A 232 -18.02 5.14 12.39
C CYS A 232 -18.91 6.07 11.59
N PRO A 233 -18.37 7.11 10.94
CA PRO A 233 -19.03 7.75 9.82
C PRO A 233 -19.11 6.73 8.67
N ALA A 234 -20.30 6.16 8.45
CA ALA A 234 -20.49 5.09 7.49
C ALA A 234 -20.83 5.64 6.10
N VAL A 235 -20.22 5.01 5.08
CA VAL A 235 -20.57 5.21 3.66
C VAL A 235 -20.90 3.86 3.02
N THR A 236 -21.76 3.91 2.00
CA THR A 236 -22.10 2.72 1.22
C THR A 236 -21.14 2.61 0.04
N VAL A 237 -20.55 1.42 -0.15
CA VAL A 237 -19.66 1.12 -1.28
C VAL A 237 -20.07 -0.20 -1.91
N SER A 238 -19.77 -0.35 -3.20
CA SER A 238 -19.97 -1.61 -3.92
C SER A 238 -18.77 -2.53 -3.73
N MET A 239 -19.03 -3.82 -3.52
CA MET A 239 -18.02 -4.87 -3.48
C MET A 239 -18.50 -6.12 -4.24
N PRO A 240 -17.59 -7.02 -4.66
CA PRO A 240 -17.98 -8.28 -5.29
C PRO A 240 -18.88 -9.13 -4.37
N VAL A 241 -19.93 -9.71 -4.92
CA VAL A 241 -20.87 -10.58 -4.16
C VAL A 241 -20.12 -11.73 -3.47
N GLU A 242 -19.12 -12.29 -4.15
CA GLU A 242 -18.30 -13.41 -3.66
C GLU A 242 -17.29 -13.00 -2.57
N SER A 243 -17.12 -11.71 -2.33
CA SER A 243 -16.13 -11.23 -1.38
C SER A 243 -16.60 -11.44 0.07
N HIS A 244 -15.71 -11.98 0.91
CA HIS A 244 -15.93 -12.24 2.33
C HIS A 244 -15.14 -11.25 3.18
N PHE A 245 -15.47 -9.97 3.06
CA PHE A 245 -14.86 -8.94 3.89
C PHE A 245 -15.58 -8.87 5.23
N GLN A 246 -14.86 -9.14 6.34
CA GLN A 246 -15.45 -9.25 7.68
C GLN A 246 -14.81 -8.34 8.72
N GLN A 247 -13.73 -7.66 8.35
CA GLN A 247 -13.01 -6.84 9.33
C GLN A 247 -13.78 -5.56 9.65
N VAL A 248 -14.25 -5.44 10.90
CA VAL A 248 -14.89 -4.24 11.42
C VAL A 248 -13.83 -3.19 11.79
N CYS A 249 -14.17 -1.94 11.62
CA CYS A 249 -13.31 -0.81 12.00
C CYS A 249 -13.04 -0.79 13.50
N THR A 250 -11.77 -0.83 13.87
CA THR A 250 -11.29 -0.69 15.26
C THR A 250 -10.61 0.65 15.53
N GLN A 251 -10.52 1.50 14.51
CA GLN A 251 -9.85 2.80 14.59
C GLN A 251 -10.73 3.89 15.20
N HIS A 252 -12.06 3.73 15.18
CA HIS A 252 -12.95 4.66 15.87
C HIS A 252 -13.15 4.22 17.32
N GLN A 253 -12.86 5.13 18.25
CA GLN A 253 -12.97 4.94 19.69
C GLN A 253 -13.85 6.05 20.27
N LEU A 254 -14.65 5.73 21.29
CA LEU A 254 -15.38 6.73 22.04
C LEU A 254 -14.39 7.46 22.97
N ALA A 255 -14.26 8.76 22.78
CA ALA A 255 -13.48 9.63 23.65
C ALA A 255 -14.44 10.35 24.60
N HIS A 256 -14.13 10.34 25.88
CA HIS A 256 -14.79 11.14 26.90
C HIS A 256 -13.98 12.40 27.13
N LEU A 257 -14.53 13.55 26.82
CA LEU A 257 -13.85 14.84 26.83
C LEU A 257 -14.45 15.75 27.90
N ASP A 258 -13.63 16.65 28.40
CA ASP A 258 -14.11 17.76 29.25
C ASP A 258 -15.02 18.70 28.42
N PRO A 259 -15.82 19.58 29.06
CA PRO A 259 -16.70 20.51 28.32
C PRO A 259 -15.98 21.40 27.31
N SER A 260 -14.69 21.68 27.50
CA SER A 260 -13.88 22.44 26.55
C SER A 260 -13.40 21.62 25.35
N ARG A 261 -13.53 20.29 25.37
CA ARG A 261 -13.05 19.31 24.39
C ARG A 261 -11.53 19.32 24.18
N ARG A 262 -10.80 19.86 25.15
CA ARG A 262 -9.33 19.97 25.08
C ARG A 262 -8.61 18.81 25.75
N TYR A 263 -9.27 18.14 26.70
CA TYR A 263 -8.71 17.04 27.47
C TYR A 263 -9.66 15.85 27.51
N ARG A 264 -9.08 14.65 27.50
CA ARG A 264 -9.82 13.46 27.88
C ARG A 264 -10.03 13.44 29.39
N VAL A 265 -11.16 12.93 29.80
CA VAL A 265 -11.55 12.79 31.21
C VAL A 265 -12.15 11.40 31.44
N ASP A 266 -12.18 10.98 32.69
CA ASP A 266 -12.87 9.81 33.17
C ASP A 266 -13.64 10.14 34.47
N SER A 267 -14.33 9.16 35.02
CA SER A 267 -15.16 9.34 36.24
C SER A 267 -14.36 9.69 37.49
N SER A 268 -13.02 9.59 37.47
CA SER A 268 -12.17 10.00 38.59
C SER A 268 -11.94 11.52 38.66
N CYS A 269 -12.15 12.22 37.56
CA CYS A 269 -11.83 13.66 37.40
C CYS A 269 -12.97 14.50 36.84
N GLU A 270 -14.03 13.90 36.25
CA GLU A 270 -15.17 14.64 35.73
C GLU A 270 -16.48 13.87 35.98
N SER A 271 -17.55 14.60 36.21
CA SER A 271 -18.86 13.99 36.30
C SER A 271 -19.32 13.49 34.93
N PRO A 272 -19.84 12.24 34.80
CA PRO A 272 -20.35 11.75 33.53
C PRO A 272 -21.40 12.65 32.87
N ALA A 273 -22.17 13.40 33.65
CA ALA A 273 -23.16 14.35 33.15
C ALA A 273 -22.55 15.56 32.43
N ASN A 274 -21.30 15.89 32.70
CA ASN A 274 -20.58 17.01 32.10
C ASN A 274 -19.65 16.56 30.96
N MET A 275 -19.46 15.25 30.80
CA MET A 275 -18.59 14.72 29.75
C MET A 275 -19.21 14.92 28.36
N VAL A 276 -18.37 15.29 27.41
CA VAL A 276 -18.71 15.24 26.00
C VAL A 276 -18.19 13.93 25.42
N HIS A 277 -19.10 13.14 24.83
CA HIS A 277 -18.77 11.86 24.21
C HIS A 277 -18.65 12.05 22.72
N GLU A 278 -17.45 11.80 22.16
CA GLU A 278 -17.16 12.02 20.73
C GLU A 278 -16.46 10.79 20.14
N ALA A 279 -16.91 10.36 18.96
CA ALA A 279 -16.22 9.33 18.22
C ALA A 279 -14.92 9.91 17.62
N TRP A 280 -13.80 9.24 17.88
CA TRP A 280 -12.48 9.71 17.48
C TRP A 280 -11.77 8.69 16.60
N PHE A 281 -11.31 9.12 15.43
CA PHE A 281 -10.52 8.28 14.53
C PHE A 281 -9.07 8.25 14.97
N VAL A 282 -8.57 7.07 15.35
CA VAL A 282 -7.22 6.88 15.92
C VAL A 282 -6.48 5.83 15.14
N LEU A 283 -5.46 6.24 14.41
CA LEU A 283 -4.57 5.34 13.69
C LEU A 283 -3.49 4.75 14.62
N PRO A 284 -2.92 3.57 14.30
CA PRO A 284 -1.70 3.08 14.94
C PRO A 284 -0.57 4.11 14.87
N PRO A 285 0.36 4.16 15.85
CA PRO A 285 1.35 5.25 15.97
C PRO A 285 2.18 5.51 14.71
N VAL A 286 2.68 4.46 14.04
CA VAL A 286 3.46 4.61 12.79
C VAL A 286 2.59 5.18 11.67
N GLN A 287 1.37 4.67 11.52
CA GLN A 287 0.45 5.17 10.50
C GLN A 287 0.06 6.63 10.78
N GLU A 288 -0.27 6.97 12.03
CA GLU A 288 -0.61 8.31 12.46
C GLU A 288 0.53 9.30 12.18
N TYR A 289 1.77 8.93 12.52
CA TYR A 289 2.96 9.77 12.31
C TYR A 289 3.13 10.21 10.86
N TYR A 290 2.97 9.28 9.91
CA TYR A 290 3.09 9.61 8.49
C TYR A 290 1.82 10.22 7.92
N TYR A 291 0.63 9.76 8.35
CA TYR A 291 -0.67 10.22 7.87
C TYR A 291 -0.88 11.72 8.09
N ARG A 292 -0.55 12.23 9.26
CA ARG A 292 -0.70 13.65 9.64
C ARG A 292 0.02 14.63 8.72
N ARG A 293 1.07 14.18 8.02
CA ARG A 293 1.83 15.04 7.09
C ARG A 293 1.03 15.39 5.83
N TYR A 294 0.08 14.54 5.46
CA TYR A 294 -0.75 14.67 4.25
C TYR A 294 -2.21 14.99 4.57
N HIS A 295 -2.58 14.93 5.85
CA HIS A 295 -3.93 15.13 6.36
C HIS A 295 -3.92 16.14 7.51
N PRO A 296 -3.83 17.46 7.20
CA PRO A 296 -3.81 18.50 8.22
C PRO A 296 -5.11 18.57 9.04
N GLU A 297 -6.22 18.05 8.49
CA GLU A 297 -7.50 17.90 9.18
C GLU A 297 -7.52 16.80 10.24
N TYR A 298 -6.54 15.88 10.24
CA TYR A 298 -6.48 14.78 11.21
C TYR A 298 -6.22 15.30 12.61
N ARG A 299 -7.15 15.03 13.51
CA ARG A 299 -7.04 15.42 14.93
C ARG A 299 -6.46 14.27 15.75
N THR A 300 -5.31 14.51 16.38
CA THR A 300 -4.77 13.56 17.37
C THR A 300 -5.67 13.52 18.60
N LEU A 301 -5.77 12.35 19.23
CA LEU A 301 -6.56 12.21 20.45
C LEU A 301 -5.98 13.13 21.55
N PRO A 302 -6.82 13.94 22.21
CA PRO A 302 -6.36 14.84 23.26
C PRO A 302 -5.67 14.10 24.41
N PRO A 303 -4.75 14.73 25.15
CA PRO A 303 -4.19 14.16 26.37
C PRO A 303 -5.26 14.06 27.46
N PHE A 304 -5.01 13.24 28.45
CA PHE A 304 -5.84 13.25 29.66
C PHE A 304 -5.61 14.54 30.44
N ARG A 305 -6.66 14.99 31.14
CA ARG A 305 -6.57 16.08 32.10
C ARG A 305 -5.73 15.65 33.30
N GLY A 306 -4.84 16.52 33.77
CA GLY A 306 -3.82 16.16 34.76
C GLY A 306 -4.33 15.75 36.14
N ASP A 307 -5.61 15.98 36.45
CA ASP A 307 -6.26 15.59 37.70
C ASP A 307 -6.95 14.22 37.62
N CYS A 308 -6.97 13.55 36.46
CA CYS A 308 -7.54 12.22 36.28
C CYS A 308 -6.59 11.17 36.85
N ARG A 309 -7.02 10.50 37.93
CA ARG A 309 -6.19 9.50 38.67
C ARG A 309 -5.94 8.22 37.90
N ASP A 310 -6.92 7.79 37.13
CA ASP A 310 -6.91 6.53 36.38
C ASP A 310 -6.36 6.68 34.96
N ALA A 311 -5.92 7.90 34.58
CA ALA A 311 -5.38 8.20 33.26
C ALA A 311 -4.23 7.28 32.86
N PHE A 312 -3.34 6.96 33.78
CA PHE A 312 -2.20 6.08 33.55
C PHE A 312 -2.64 4.62 33.25
N GLN A 313 -3.65 4.12 33.97
CA GLN A 313 -4.17 2.78 33.71
C GLN A 313 -4.96 2.71 32.41
N ALA A 314 -5.71 3.76 32.06
CA ALA A 314 -6.42 3.85 30.80
C ALA A 314 -5.47 3.90 29.58
N GLU A 315 -4.27 4.42 29.76
CA GLU A 315 -3.23 4.45 28.72
C GLU A 315 -2.31 3.22 28.69
N ALA A 316 -2.19 2.48 29.80
CA ALA A 316 -1.30 1.31 29.91
C ALA A 316 -1.56 0.22 28.85
N GLY A 317 -2.80 0.08 28.38
CA GLY A 317 -3.16 -0.81 27.29
C GLY A 317 -3.05 -0.20 25.88
N ARG A 318 -2.66 1.07 25.79
CA ARG A 318 -2.65 1.80 24.53
C ARG A 318 -1.27 1.86 23.92
N GLN A 319 -1.17 1.55 22.65
CA GLN A 319 0.08 1.68 21.91
C GLN A 319 0.41 3.16 21.67
N VAL A 320 1.25 3.77 22.52
CA VAL A 320 1.68 5.17 22.45
C VAL A 320 2.90 5.34 21.56
N MET A 321 3.70 4.28 21.38
CA MET A 321 4.88 4.26 20.52
C MET A 321 4.93 2.98 19.69
N SER A 322 5.67 2.99 18.61
CA SER A 322 5.84 1.84 17.73
C SER A 322 7.20 1.87 17.04
N LEU A 323 7.75 0.69 16.78
CA LEU A 323 8.94 0.55 15.95
C LEU A 323 8.55 0.61 14.47
N VAL A 324 9.27 1.42 13.73
CA VAL A 324 9.27 1.44 12.27
C VAL A 324 10.21 0.35 11.76
N TYR A 325 11.40 0.25 12.39
CA TYR A 325 12.39 -0.77 12.07
C TYR A 325 13.14 -1.23 13.34
N PRO A 326 13.35 -2.55 13.53
CA PRO A 326 12.87 -3.66 12.70
C PRO A 326 11.39 -3.96 12.88
N ASP A 327 10.73 -4.38 11.79
CA ASP A 327 9.33 -4.85 11.84
C ASP A 327 9.25 -6.28 12.42
N VAL A 328 8.05 -6.73 12.79
CA VAL A 328 7.79 -8.01 13.52
C VAL A 328 8.34 -9.24 12.81
N LYS A 329 8.49 -9.19 11.49
CA LYS A 329 8.92 -10.35 10.67
C LYS A 329 10.26 -10.12 9.96
N THR A 330 11.02 -9.11 10.35
CA THR A 330 12.23 -8.73 9.62
C THR A 330 13.44 -9.45 10.20
N ALA A 331 14.09 -10.30 9.39
CA ALA A 331 15.46 -10.70 9.64
C ALA A 331 16.38 -9.52 9.29
N VAL A 332 17.20 -9.10 10.22
CA VAL A 332 18.12 -7.97 10.07
C VAL A 332 19.41 -8.45 9.41
N TYR A 333 19.79 -7.80 8.31
CA TYR A 333 21.07 -7.99 7.67
C TYR A 333 21.96 -6.78 7.93
N ILE A 334 23.18 -7.02 8.41
CA ILE A 334 24.18 -5.96 8.62
C ILE A 334 25.22 -6.10 7.51
N PRO A 335 25.28 -5.16 6.56
CA PRO A 335 26.26 -5.19 5.48
C PRO A 335 27.68 -5.05 6.05
N ILE A 336 28.67 -5.49 5.28
CA ILE A 336 30.08 -5.19 5.53
C ILE A 336 30.40 -3.95 4.70
N ASP A 337 31.00 -2.95 5.32
CA ASP A 337 31.49 -1.78 4.65
C ASP A 337 32.71 -2.11 3.78
N LEU A 338 33.05 -1.24 2.84
CA LEU A 338 34.14 -1.47 1.88
C LEU A 338 35.51 -1.70 2.54
N ASP A 339 35.69 -1.24 3.77
CA ASP A 339 36.89 -1.44 4.59
C ASP A 339 36.89 -2.77 5.37
N GLY A 340 35.87 -3.62 5.19
CA GLY A 340 35.73 -4.90 5.87
C GLY A 340 35.13 -4.81 7.27
N THR A 341 34.78 -3.63 7.75
CA THR A 341 34.13 -3.45 9.05
C THR A 341 32.63 -3.75 8.98
N PRO A 342 32.03 -4.32 10.06
CA PRO A 342 30.57 -4.47 10.14
C PRO A 342 29.90 -3.10 10.10
N GLY A 343 28.97 -2.92 9.15
CA GLY A 343 28.11 -1.75 9.10
C GLY A 343 27.22 -1.62 10.35
N GLN A 344 26.33 -0.65 10.34
CA GLN A 344 25.38 -0.40 11.43
C GLN A 344 23.96 -0.66 10.96
N VAL A 345 23.13 -1.13 11.89
CA VAL A 345 21.67 -1.10 11.72
C VAL A 345 21.15 0.17 12.40
N VAL A 346 20.23 0.87 11.76
CA VAL A 346 19.54 2.01 12.35
C VAL A 346 18.16 1.54 12.79
N PHE A 347 17.93 1.50 14.09
CA PHE A 347 16.61 1.29 14.67
C PHE A 347 15.81 2.59 14.57
N GLU A 348 14.54 2.49 14.23
CA GLU A 348 13.66 3.64 14.09
C GLU A 348 12.33 3.41 14.81
N ALA A 349 11.88 4.40 15.58
CA ALA A 349 10.60 4.38 16.27
C ALA A 349 9.84 5.69 16.08
N VAL A 350 8.57 5.66 16.38
CA VAL A 350 7.70 6.84 16.45
C VAL A 350 6.96 6.87 17.77
N HIS A 351 6.68 8.06 18.26
CA HIS A 351 5.87 8.31 19.44
C HIS A 351 4.70 9.24 19.10
N ARG A 352 3.51 9.00 19.70
CA ARG A 352 2.32 9.83 19.45
C ARG A 352 2.51 11.26 19.97
N ARG A 353 3.16 11.42 21.12
CA ARG A 353 3.47 12.71 21.70
C ARG A 353 4.78 13.25 21.11
N PRO A 354 4.73 14.39 20.38
CA PRO A 354 5.94 15.02 19.87
C PRO A 354 6.88 15.40 21.03
N GLY A 355 8.18 15.12 20.89
CA GLY A 355 9.19 15.47 21.87
C GLY A 355 9.21 14.60 23.15
N ALA A 356 8.43 13.51 23.21
CA ALA A 356 8.56 12.50 24.26
C ALA A 356 9.96 11.88 24.24
N ALA A 357 10.54 11.62 25.40
CA ALA A 357 11.81 10.91 25.47
C ALA A 357 11.56 9.40 25.31
N ILE A 358 12.38 8.73 24.49
CA ILE A 358 12.43 7.27 24.38
C ILE A 358 13.82 6.82 24.79
N TYR A 359 13.88 5.92 25.78
CA TYR A 359 15.08 5.25 26.25
C TYR A 359 15.22 3.92 25.55
N TRP A 360 16.36 3.66 24.91
CA TRP A 360 16.61 2.50 24.07
C TRP A 360 17.54 1.51 24.76
N HIS A 361 17.14 0.26 24.77
CA HIS A 361 17.95 -0.86 25.27
C HIS A 361 18.01 -1.95 24.23
N LEU A 362 19.21 -2.51 24.04
CA LEU A 362 19.43 -3.69 23.21
C LEU A 362 19.94 -4.82 24.11
N ASP A 363 19.21 -5.88 24.15
CA ASP A 363 19.36 -6.95 25.13
C ASP A 363 19.29 -6.33 26.55
N ASP A 364 20.29 -6.52 27.39
CA ASP A 364 20.36 -5.93 28.74
C ASP A 364 21.18 -4.62 28.80
N ARG A 365 21.52 -4.06 27.62
CA ARG A 365 22.40 -2.89 27.54
C ARG A 365 21.62 -1.64 27.16
N TYR A 366 21.71 -0.59 27.95
CA TYR A 366 21.26 0.75 27.59
C TYR A 366 22.09 1.30 26.42
N LEU A 367 21.43 1.80 25.36
CA LEU A 367 22.07 2.42 24.21
C LEU A 367 22.11 3.94 24.33
N THR A 368 20.94 4.57 24.42
CA THR A 368 20.80 6.03 24.43
C THR A 368 19.35 6.44 24.73
N ALA A 369 19.11 7.77 24.83
CA ALA A 369 17.77 8.35 24.81
C ALA A 369 17.61 9.29 23.60
N THR A 370 16.42 9.32 23.03
CA THR A 370 16.06 10.19 21.90
C THR A 370 14.78 10.98 22.20
N ARG A 371 14.60 12.20 21.65
CA ARG A 371 13.42 13.06 21.90
C ARG A 371 12.62 13.43 20.64
N HIS A 372 13.25 13.94 19.62
CA HIS A 372 12.55 14.46 18.44
C HIS A 372 12.63 13.52 17.24
N PHE A 373 13.79 12.91 17.07
CA PHE A 373 14.06 11.91 16.05
C PHE A 373 14.46 10.62 16.76
N HIS A 374 13.59 9.62 16.65
CA HIS A 374 13.79 8.35 17.36
C HIS A 374 14.49 7.36 16.43
N GLN A 375 15.76 7.65 16.13
CA GLN A 375 16.65 6.78 15.35
C GLN A 375 17.92 6.51 16.16
N VAL A 376 18.32 5.24 16.23
CA VAL A 376 19.49 4.80 16.98
C VAL A 376 20.27 3.79 16.15
N ALA A 377 21.53 4.12 15.86
CA ALA A 377 22.45 3.21 15.20
C ALA A 377 23.05 2.22 16.20
N ALA A 378 23.10 0.94 15.85
CA ALA A 378 23.70 -0.10 16.67
C ALA A 378 24.42 -1.16 15.81
N ARG A 379 25.26 -1.99 16.44
CA ARG A 379 25.96 -3.11 15.82
C ARG A 379 25.70 -4.41 16.59
N PRO A 380 24.50 -4.97 16.54
CA PRO A 380 24.25 -6.29 17.13
C PRO A 380 25.05 -7.37 16.41
N GLY A 381 25.52 -8.37 17.13
CA GLY A 381 26.12 -9.56 16.54
C GLY A 381 25.09 -10.42 15.80
N PRO A 382 25.52 -11.50 15.11
CA PRO A 382 24.57 -12.49 14.58
C PRO A 382 23.80 -13.20 15.70
N GLY A 383 22.51 -13.51 15.47
CA GLY A 383 21.68 -14.23 16.42
C GLY A 383 20.40 -13.47 16.83
N ASP A 384 19.78 -13.95 17.89
CA ASP A 384 18.53 -13.36 18.40
C ASP A 384 18.80 -12.23 19.38
N HIS A 385 18.07 -11.14 19.23
CA HIS A 385 18.20 -9.94 20.03
C HIS A 385 16.84 -9.45 20.52
N LEU A 386 16.84 -8.72 21.65
CA LEU A 386 15.69 -8.04 22.22
C LEU A 386 15.93 -6.53 22.27
N LEU A 387 15.15 -5.78 21.49
CA LEU A 387 15.11 -4.33 21.55
C LEU A 387 13.98 -3.89 22.47
N VAL A 388 14.31 -3.08 23.49
CA VAL A 388 13.35 -2.56 24.45
C VAL A 388 13.38 -1.04 24.41
N LEU A 389 12.20 -0.44 24.24
CA LEU A 389 11.98 0.99 24.30
C LEU A 389 11.11 1.30 25.51
N ILE A 390 11.49 2.34 26.26
CA ILE A 390 10.71 2.83 27.39
C ILE A 390 10.59 4.34 27.22
N ASP A 391 9.39 4.89 27.36
CA ASP A 391 9.22 6.34 27.35
C ASP A 391 9.35 6.95 28.76
N GLU A 392 9.30 8.28 28.83
CA GLU A 392 9.42 9.01 30.09
C GLU A 392 8.23 8.79 31.05
N ASP A 393 7.11 8.26 30.56
CA ASP A 393 5.92 7.89 31.34
C ASP A 393 5.93 6.41 31.76
N GLY A 394 6.93 5.63 31.34
CA GLY A 394 7.09 4.22 31.68
C GLY A 394 6.39 3.24 30.74
N HIS A 395 5.80 3.71 29.63
CA HIS A 395 5.28 2.79 28.63
C HIS A 395 6.40 2.00 27.98
N ARG A 396 6.23 0.71 27.86
CA ARG A 396 7.26 -0.21 27.37
C ARG A 396 6.86 -0.88 26.08
N LEU A 397 7.79 -0.93 25.12
CA LEU A 397 7.66 -1.65 23.85
C LEU A 397 8.85 -2.59 23.68
N GLU A 398 8.58 -3.85 23.39
CA GLU A 398 9.59 -4.88 23.15
C GLU A 398 9.50 -5.40 21.73
N ARG A 399 10.68 -5.69 21.14
CA ARG A 399 10.81 -6.29 19.84
C ARG A 399 11.92 -7.31 19.82
N ARG A 400 11.59 -8.57 19.56
CA ARG A 400 12.56 -9.61 19.23
C ARG A 400 12.83 -9.59 17.75
N PHE A 401 14.09 -9.70 17.36
CA PHE A 401 14.53 -9.79 15.97
C PHE A 401 15.76 -10.67 15.84
N HIS A 402 15.99 -11.19 14.65
CA HIS A 402 17.12 -12.05 14.36
C HIS A 402 18.08 -11.35 13.40
N VAL A 403 19.36 -11.33 13.74
CA VAL A 403 20.43 -10.87 12.87
C VAL A 403 21.00 -12.06 12.13
N LEU A 404 20.96 -12.01 10.81
CA LEU A 404 21.45 -13.10 9.95
C LEU A 404 22.95 -13.33 10.12
N ASN A 405 23.35 -14.61 10.12
CA ASN A 405 24.75 -14.97 10.01
C ASN A 405 25.31 -14.46 8.68
N ARG A 406 26.55 -14.08 8.70
CA ARG A 406 27.33 -13.76 7.50
C ARG A 406 27.74 -15.06 6.83
N GLU A 407 27.28 -15.29 5.63
CA GLU A 407 27.93 -16.22 4.70
C GLU A 407 28.87 -15.45 3.78
#